data_d919aca5ee3c96864c8a3ca618848a96
#
_entry.id   d919aca5ee3c96864c8a3ca618848a96
#
_cell.length_a   1.000
_cell.length_b   1.000
_cell.length_c   1.000
_cell.angle_alpha   90.00
_cell.angle_beta   90.00
_cell.angle_gamma   90.00
#
_symmetry.space_group_name_H-M   'P 1'
#
loop_
_entity.id
_entity.type
_entity.pdbx_description
1 polymer ?
#
loop_
_entity_poly.entity_id
_entity_poly.type
_entity_poly.pdbx_seq_one_letter_code
_entity_poly.pdbx_strand_id
1 'polypeptide(L)'
;CQQQRVAIARALAMEPKIMLFDEPTSALDPEMIKEVLDVMKELALSGMTMMVVTHEVGFAKEVADRIIFMDDGQIVETGTPEIFFSNPTEDRTKLFLSQIL
;
A
#
# COMPACT_ATOMS: atom_id res chain seq x y z
N CYS A 1 -10.29 13.36 5.60
CA CYS A 1 -9.19 12.92 6.42
C CYS A 1 -9.65 12.33 7.74
N GLN A 2 -10.40 13.10 8.52
CA GLN A 2 -10.94 12.57 9.78
C GLN A 2 -11.82 11.35 9.56
N GLN A 3 -12.55 11.32 8.45
CA GLN A 3 -13.40 10.18 8.12
C GLN A 3 -12.59 8.91 7.90
N GLN A 4 -11.45 9.01 7.21
CA GLN A 4 -10.59 7.85 7.00
C GLN A 4 -9.95 7.39 8.31
N ARG A 5 -9.52 8.33 9.14
CA ARG A 5 -8.95 8.00 10.44
C ARG A 5 -9.98 7.34 11.35
N VAL A 6 -11.21 7.81 11.32
CA VAL A 6 -12.31 7.20 12.08
C VAL A 6 -12.60 5.80 11.55
N ALA A 7 -12.61 5.61 10.24
CA ALA A 7 -12.84 4.30 9.63
C ALA A 7 -11.77 3.31 10.08
N ILE A 8 -10.51 3.72 10.10
CA ILE A 8 -9.40 2.87 10.56
C ILE A 8 -9.57 2.54 12.04
N ALA A 9 -9.90 3.53 12.86
CA ALA A 9 -10.11 3.32 14.30
C ALA A 9 -11.26 2.35 14.57
N ARG A 10 -12.36 2.46 13.81
CA ARG A 10 -13.50 1.55 13.94
C ARG A 10 -13.12 0.13 13.58
N ALA A 11 -12.36 -0.04 12.51
CA ALA A 11 -11.88 -1.37 12.12
C ALA A 11 -10.98 -1.97 13.20
N LEU A 12 -10.08 -1.17 13.76
CA LEU A 12 -9.17 -1.61 14.83
C LEU A 12 -9.92 -1.99 16.10
N ALA A 13 -11.04 -1.32 16.39
CA ALA A 13 -11.85 -1.63 17.58
C ALA A 13 -12.42 -3.04 17.56
N MET A 14 -12.50 -3.67 16.40
CA MET A 14 -12.94 -5.05 16.25
C MET A 14 -11.84 -6.06 16.56
N GLU A 15 -10.63 -5.58 16.86
CA GLU A 15 -9.45 -6.42 17.13
C GLU A 15 -9.18 -7.43 16.00
N PRO A 16 -9.04 -6.96 14.75
CA PRO A 16 -8.88 -7.87 13.61
C PRO A 16 -7.51 -8.51 13.61
N LYS A 17 -7.42 -9.69 12.99
CA LYS A 17 -6.13 -10.33 12.73
C LYS A 17 -5.50 -9.80 11.46
N ILE A 18 -6.32 -9.38 10.50
CA ILE A 18 -5.88 -8.86 9.21
C ILE A 18 -6.69 -7.60 8.91
N MET A 19 -5.99 -6.55 8.48
CA MET A 19 -6.63 -5.32 8.01
C MET A 19 -6.52 -5.24 6.49
N LEU A 20 -7.63 -4.91 5.84
CA LEU A 20 -7.66 -4.71 4.39
C LEU A 20 -7.91 -3.23 4.09
N PHE A 21 -7.06 -2.67 3.23
CA PHE A 21 -7.18 -1.26 2.80
C PHE A 21 -7.33 -1.25 1.28
N ASP A 22 -8.38 -0.61 0.79
CA ASP A 22 -8.63 -0.50 -0.65
C ASP A 22 -8.54 0.97 -1.05
N GLU A 23 -7.38 1.35 -1.58
CA GLU A 23 -7.06 2.71 -2.01
C GLU A 23 -7.45 3.76 -0.97
N PRO A 24 -6.91 3.65 0.26
CA PRO A 24 -7.35 4.50 1.37
C PRO A 24 -7.04 5.98 1.20
N THR A 25 -6.17 6.33 0.26
CA THR A 25 -5.78 7.73 0.02
C THR A 25 -6.41 8.32 -1.25
N SER A 26 -7.22 7.55 -1.97
CA SER A 26 -7.86 8.06 -3.17
C SER A 26 -8.80 9.23 -2.82
N ALA A 27 -8.83 10.24 -3.67
CA ALA A 27 -9.66 11.43 -3.51
C ALA A 27 -9.36 12.30 -2.28
N LEU A 28 -8.17 12.14 -1.69
CA LEU A 28 -7.73 12.98 -0.56
C LEU A 28 -6.73 14.05 -1.02
N ASP A 29 -6.68 15.17 -0.29
CA ASP A 29 -5.65 16.19 -0.47
C ASP A 29 -4.28 15.65 -0.07
N PRO A 30 -3.17 16.20 -0.63
CA PRO A 30 -1.82 15.74 -0.27
C PRO A 30 -1.52 15.73 1.22
N GLU A 31 -2.01 16.72 1.97
CA GLU A 31 -1.81 16.78 3.41
C GLU A 31 -2.52 15.63 4.12
N MET A 32 -3.73 15.30 3.68
CA MET A 32 -4.53 14.23 4.23
C MET A 32 -3.96 12.87 3.86
N ILE A 33 -3.42 12.74 2.66
CA ILE A 33 -2.74 11.52 2.23
C ILE A 33 -1.61 11.19 3.20
N LYS A 34 -0.79 12.18 3.52
CA LYS A 34 0.33 12.00 4.44
C LYS A 34 -0.14 11.51 5.81
N GLU A 35 -1.19 12.12 6.35
CA GLU A 35 -1.71 11.73 7.66
C GLU A 35 -2.21 10.28 7.68
N VAL A 36 -2.92 9.87 6.64
CA VAL A 36 -3.44 8.51 6.54
C VAL A 36 -2.30 7.51 6.38
N LEU A 37 -1.33 7.82 5.52
CA LEU A 37 -0.18 6.95 5.33
C LEU A 37 0.66 6.82 6.59
N ASP A 38 0.81 7.89 7.38
CA ASP A 38 1.55 7.83 8.64
C ASP A 38 0.88 6.88 9.63
N VAL A 39 -0.46 6.91 9.72
CA VAL A 39 -1.20 5.98 10.57
C VAL A 39 -0.98 4.54 10.10
N MET A 40 -1.04 4.32 8.79
CA MET A 40 -0.85 2.98 8.22
C MET A 40 0.57 2.46 8.45
N LYS A 41 1.57 3.34 8.39
CA LYS A 41 2.97 2.97 8.71
C LYS A 41 3.09 2.52 10.16
N GLU A 42 2.49 3.25 11.08
CA GLU A 42 2.52 2.88 12.49
C GLU A 42 1.89 1.51 12.71
N LEU A 43 0.77 1.23 12.04
CA LEU A 43 0.13 -0.09 12.12
C LEU A 43 1.03 -1.19 11.57
N ALA A 44 1.69 -0.93 10.45
CA ALA A 44 2.61 -1.90 9.86
C ALA A 44 3.78 -2.20 10.80
N LEU A 45 4.34 -1.16 11.41
CA LEU A 45 5.45 -1.31 12.35
C LEU A 45 5.05 -2.02 13.64
N SER A 46 3.77 -1.94 14.02
CA SER A 46 3.28 -2.64 15.21
C SER A 46 3.11 -4.14 15.00
N GLY A 47 3.29 -4.63 13.79
CA GLY A 47 3.15 -6.05 13.48
C GLY A 47 1.78 -6.46 12.96
N MET A 48 0.90 -5.50 12.68
CA MET A 48 -0.42 -5.79 12.13
C MET A 48 -0.28 -6.38 10.72
N THR A 49 -0.93 -7.51 10.47
CA THR A 49 -0.99 -8.08 9.12
C THR A 49 -1.95 -7.26 8.28
N MET A 50 -1.47 -6.76 7.16
CA MET A 50 -2.22 -5.83 6.32
C MET A 50 -2.11 -6.22 4.85
N MET A 51 -3.21 -6.07 4.13
CA MET A 51 -3.20 -6.10 2.68
C MET A 51 -3.69 -4.74 2.19
N VAL A 52 -2.88 -4.07 1.38
CA VAL A 52 -3.15 -2.69 0.96
C VAL A 52 -3.15 -2.59 -0.56
N VAL A 53 -4.27 -2.15 -1.13
CA VAL A 53 -4.34 -1.80 -2.54
C VAL A 53 -4.09 -0.31 -2.63
N THR A 54 -3.03 0.10 -3.33
CA THR A 54 -2.63 1.50 -3.34
C THR A 54 -1.83 1.86 -4.59
N HIS A 55 -1.89 3.14 -4.98
CA HIS A 55 -1.01 3.73 -5.97
C HIS A 55 0.17 4.46 -5.31
N GLU A 56 0.21 4.47 -3.98
CA GLU A 56 1.26 5.16 -3.24
C GLU A 56 2.52 4.29 -3.19
N VAL A 57 3.32 4.38 -4.24
CA VAL A 57 4.50 3.54 -4.45
C VAL A 57 5.56 3.78 -3.38
N GLY A 58 5.76 5.04 -2.97
CA GLY A 58 6.71 5.37 -1.91
C GLY A 58 6.37 4.70 -0.59
N PHE A 59 5.09 4.67 -0.24
CA PHE A 59 4.61 3.98 0.94
C PHE A 59 4.88 2.47 0.84
N ALA A 60 4.52 1.88 -0.30
CA ALA A 60 4.74 0.45 -0.52
C ALA A 60 6.22 0.08 -0.40
N LYS A 61 7.09 0.89 -1.00
CA LYS A 61 8.53 0.65 -0.94
C LYS A 61 9.06 0.69 0.49
N GLU A 62 8.53 1.59 1.30
CA GLU A 62 9.01 1.80 2.65
C GLU A 62 8.54 0.74 3.65
N VAL A 63 7.27 0.30 3.54
CA VAL A 63 6.68 -0.53 4.60
C VAL A 63 6.29 -1.93 4.19
N ALA A 64 6.18 -2.24 2.91
CA ALA A 64 5.70 -3.54 2.49
C ALA A 64 6.76 -4.62 2.71
N ASP A 65 6.32 -5.79 3.12
CA ASP A 65 7.15 -6.98 3.14
C ASP A 65 7.12 -7.67 1.78
N ARG A 66 6.03 -7.50 1.07
CA ARG A 66 5.82 -8.12 -0.23
C ARG A 66 4.99 -7.21 -1.13
N ILE A 67 5.39 -7.13 -2.39
CA ILE A 67 4.67 -6.35 -3.41
C ILE A 67 4.01 -7.32 -4.37
N ILE A 68 2.77 -7.02 -4.73
CA ILE A 68 2.02 -7.75 -5.75
C ILE A 68 1.56 -6.73 -6.78
N PHE A 69 2.05 -6.85 -8.01
CA PHE A 69 1.63 -5.98 -9.09
C PHE A 69 0.55 -6.66 -9.91
N MET A 70 -0.58 -6.00 -10.03
CA MET A 70 -1.73 -6.52 -10.78
C MET A 70 -2.05 -5.62 -11.96
N ASP A 71 -2.46 -6.22 -13.05
CA ASP A 71 -2.90 -5.52 -14.25
C ASP A 71 -3.95 -6.37 -14.96
N ASP A 72 -5.02 -5.73 -15.41
CA ASP A 72 -6.09 -6.39 -16.15
C ASP A 72 -6.63 -7.64 -15.43
N GLY A 73 -6.81 -7.51 -14.10
CA GLY A 73 -7.39 -8.58 -13.30
C GLY A 73 -6.46 -9.74 -13.02
N GLN A 74 -5.18 -9.62 -13.39
CA GLN A 74 -4.20 -10.69 -13.21
C GLN A 74 -3.00 -10.25 -12.42
N ILE A 75 -2.40 -11.18 -11.69
CA ILE A 75 -1.14 -10.94 -11.01
C ILE A 75 -0.02 -11.03 -12.05
N VAL A 76 0.69 -9.91 -12.23
CA VAL A 76 1.79 -9.82 -13.20
C VAL A 76 3.10 -10.23 -12.56
N GLU A 77 3.39 -9.72 -11.37
CA GLU A 77 4.65 -9.98 -10.71
C GLU A 77 4.51 -9.83 -9.21
N THR A 78 5.25 -10.65 -8.45
CA THR A 78 5.33 -10.54 -7.00
C THR A 78 6.80 -10.55 -6.59
N GLY A 79 7.11 -9.91 -5.46
CA GLY A 79 8.47 -9.91 -4.93
C GLY A 79 8.60 -9.06 -3.69
N THR A 80 9.80 -9.06 -3.12
CA THR A 80 10.13 -8.13 -2.03
C THR A 80 10.26 -6.73 -2.63
N PRO A 81 10.10 -5.67 -1.81
CA PRO A 81 10.29 -4.31 -2.32
C PRO A 81 11.65 -4.10 -2.96
N GLU A 82 12.71 -4.64 -2.40
CA GLU A 82 14.06 -4.48 -2.93
C GLU A 82 14.15 -5.01 -4.36
N ILE A 83 13.66 -6.22 -4.60
CA ILE A 83 13.72 -6.83 -5.93
C ILE A 83 12.73 -6.17 -6.88
N PHE A 84 11.50 -5.94 -6.42
CA PHE A 84 10.45 -5.38 -7.27
C PHE A 84 10.86 -4.01 -7.85
N PHE A 85 11.44 -3.14 -7.03
CA PHE A 85 11.79 -1.79 -7.45
C PHE A 85 13.16 -1.70 -8.14
N SER A 86 14.10 -2.58 -7.82
CA SER A 86 15.46 -2.50 -8.37
C SER A 86 15.69 -3.45 -9.54
N ASN A 87 15.02 -4.60 -9.56
CA ASN A 87 15.27 -5.62 -10.58
C ASN A 87 13.99 -6.37 -10.94
N PRO A 88 12.95 -5.68 -11.43
CA PRO A 88 11.73 -6.36 -11.85
C PRO A 88 12.00 -7.26 -13.05
N THR A 89 11.24 -8.35 -13.16
CA THR A 89 11.45 -9.35 -14.21
C THR A 89 10.50 -9.16 -15.40
N GLU A 90 9.26 -8.75 -15.14
CA GLU A 90 8.26 -8.64 -16.20
C GLU A 90 8.33 -7.30 -16.92
N ASP A 91 8.20 -7.33 -18.24
CA ASP A 91 8.24 -6.10 -19.04
C ASP A 91 7.14 -5.13 -18.63
N ARG A 92 5.96 -5.64 -18.29
CA ARG A 92 4.83 -4.80 -17.86
C ARG A 92 5.17 -4.05 -16.56
N THR A 93 5.84 -4.73 -15.63
CA THR A 93 6.31 -4.13 -14.39
C THR A 93 7.34 -3.03 -14.66
N LYS A 94 8.29 -3.32 -15.55
CA LYS A 94 9.32 -2.34 -15.92
C LYS A 94 8.70 -1.09 -16.51
N LEU A 95 7.70 -1.26 -17.37
CA LEU A 95 6.98 -0.13 -17.98
C LEU A 95 6.28 0.70 -16.91
N PHE A 96 5.55 0.05 -16.01
CA PHE A 96 4.84 0.74 -14.93
C PHE A 96 5.81 1.57 -14.09
N LEU A 97 6.90 0.96 -13.65
CA LEU A 97 7.88 1.64 -12.80
C LEU A 97 8.58 2.79 -13.53
N SER A 98 8.80 2.67 -14.84
CA SER A 98 9.43 3.73 -15.61
C SER A 98 8.56 4.99 -15.70
N GLN A 99 7.24 4.83 -15.57
CA GLN A 99 6.30 5.94 -15.66
C GLN A 99 6.15 6.70 -14.35
N ILE A 100 6.51 6.10 -13.22
CA ILE A 100 6.30 6.69 -11.90
C ILE A 100 7.60 7.06 -11.18
N LEU A 101 8.73 6.59 -11.65
CA LEU A 101 10.04 6.87 -11.04
C LEU A 101 10.89 7.86 -11.89
#